data_7425daf895234752f6fd59c68dcd7ecc
#
_entry.id   7425daf895234752f6fd59c68dcd7ecc
#
_cell.length_a   1.000
_cell.length_b   1.000
_cell.length_c   1.000
_cell.angle_alpha   90.00
_cell.angle_beta   90.00
_cell.angle_gamma   90.00
#
_symmetry.space_group_name_H-M   'P 1'
#
loop_
_entity.id
_entity.type
_entity.pdbx_description
1 polymer ?
#
loop_
_entity_poly.entity_id
_entity_poly.type
_entity_poly.pdbx_seq_one_letter_code
_entity_poly.pdbx_strand_id
1 'polypeptide(L)'
;MNPVFGATVKGVFAGARKCGYMVVLIDSNESSEIESETTKRSLATVDGFIFVGSRMSDAGLRHLAGIKPVMTVNRKVPGVSSVTPASDEGLGDALTHLVGDGRSTVTYLAGPTASWQSGVRWRSLLERARRDGKVTVHQLACPTPTIRGGIGAFDMWRAHPTSAVIAYNDLIAIGFMRRAMARGLRIPHDVAVIGFDDIPFSALVSPALSTVRVNQFQMGVVAVNRLLDMVEKPNHHERQSPSEDVVPVSFMVRESG
;
A
#
# COMPACT_ATOMS: atom_id res chain seq x y z
N MET A 1 -6.47 1.19 -13.02
CA MET A 1 -5.48 1.79 -12.08
C MET A 1 -6.09 1.89 -10.69
N ASN A 2 -5.35 1.59 -9.62
CA ASN A 2 -5.83 1.77 -8.25
C ASN A 2 -5.94 3.29 -7.95
N PRO A 3 -7.08 3.78 -7.41
CA PRO A 3 -7.30 5.21 -7.11
C PRO A 3 -6.25 5.85 -6.17
N VAL A 4 -5.57 5.05 -5.34
CA VAL A 4 -4.53 5.52 -4.42
C VAL A 4 -3.38 6.25 -5.13
N PHE A 5 -2.96 5.80 -6.31
CA PHE A 5 -1.90 6.45 -7.07
C PHE A 5 -2.26 7.89 -7.44
N GLY A 6 -3.52 8.11 -7.85
CA GLY A 6 -4.01 9.46 -8.18
C GLY A 6 -3.96 10.43 -6.99
N ALA A 7 -4.27 9.96 -5.78
CA ALA A 7 -4.20 10.77 -4.57
C ALA A 7 -2.75 11.13 -4.19
N THR A 8 -1.82 10.16 -4.27
CA THR A 8 -0.39 10.39 -4.05
C THR A 8 0.16 11.40 -5.06
N VAL A 9 -0.14 11.23 -6.34
CA VAL A 9 0.30 12.16 -7.41
C VAL A 9 -0.24 13.57 -7.18
N LYS A 10 -1.51 13.73 -6.77
CA LYS A 10 -2.05 15.05 -6.40
C LYS A 10 -1.26 15.72 -5.27
N GLY A 11 -0.82 14.95 -4.27
CA GLY A 11 0.03 15.43 -3.19
C GLY A 11 1.39 15.92 -3.72
N VAL A 12 2.02 15.15 -4.61
CA VAL A 12 3.29 15.54 -5.26
C VAL A 12 3.11 16.82 -6.06
N PHE A 13 2.07 16.93 -6.90
CA PHE A 13 1.79 18.16 -7.66
C PHE A 13 1.57 19.38 -6.76
N ALA A 14 0.83 19.20 -5.65
CA ALA A 14 0.54 20.28 -4.73
C ALA A 14 1.80 20.83 -4.04
N GLY A 15 2.74 19.96 -3.65
CA GLY A 15 4.01 20.37 -3.05
C GLY A 15 4.96 20.98 -4.08
N ALA A 16 5.17 20.33 -5.22
CA ALA A 16 6.06 20.81 -6.30
C ALA A 16 5.67 22.22 -6.80
N ARG A 17 4.37 22.45 -7.02
CA ARG A 17 3.87 23.76 -7.48
C ARG A 17 4.17 24.89 -6.52
N LYS A 18 4.14 24.65 -5.20
CA LYS A 18 4.45 25.67 -4.19
C LYS A 18 5.90 26.15 -4.28
N CYS A 19 6.80 25.28 -4.74
CA CYS A 19 8.23 25.56 -4.88
C CYS A 19 8.64 25.88 -6.33
N GLY A 20 7.68 26.03 -7.25
CA GLY A 20 7.97 26.40 -8.65
C GLY A 20 8.48 25.24 -9.53
N TYR A 21 8.38 23.99 -9.07
CA TYR A 21 8.81 22.82 -9.83
C TYR A 21 7.69 22.24 -10.69
N MET A 22 8.05 21.72 -11.85
CA MET A 22 7.17 20.93 -12.71
C MET A 22 7.32 19.45 -12.42
N VAL A 23 6.23 18.70 -12.54
CA VAL A 23 6.21 17.25 -12.36
C VAL A 23 5.95 16.57 -13.70
N VAL A 24 6.83 15.65 -14.08
CA VAL A 24 6.62 14.72 -15.20
C VAL A 24 6.14 13.40 -14.62
N LEU A 25 4.94 12.96 -15.01
CA LEU A 25 4.36 11.70 -14.58
C LEU A 25 4.60 10.62 -15.63
N ILE A 26 5.15 9.49 -15.19
CA ILE A 26 5.40 8.30 -16.03
C ILE A 26 4.70 7.12 -15.40
N ASP A 27 3.83 6.43 -16.15
CA ASP A 27 3.24 5.17 -15.74
C ASP A 27 4.12 4.00 -16.25
N SER A 28 4.77 3.31 -15.33
CA SER A 28 5.61 2.15 -15.63
C SER A 28 4.81 0.85 -15.77
N ASN A 29 3.51 0.88 -15.55
CA ASN A 29 2.64 -0.29 -15.53
C ASN A 29 3.17 -1.43 -14.63
N GLU A 30 3.76 -1.06 -13.48
CA GLU A 30 4.39 -1.96 -12.51
C GLU A 30 5.53 -2.84 -13.11
N SER A 31 6.18 -2.41 -14.21
CA SER A 31 7.31 -3.08 -14.85
C SER A 31 8.64 -2.45 -14.43
N SER A 32 9.54 -3.27 -13.91
CA SER A 32 10.91 -2.87 -13.55
C SER A 32 11.73 -2.42 -14.76
N GLU A 33 11.47 -3.04 -15.92
CA GLU A 33 12.14 -2.74 -17.18
C GLU A 33 11.75 -1.34 -17.68
N ILE A 34 10.44 -1.04 -17.71
CA ILE A 34 9.92 0.28 -18.10
C ILE A 34 10.40 1.36 -17.13
N GLU A 35 10.36 1.10 -15.80
CA GLU A 35 10.91 2.02 -14.80
C GLU A 35 12.38 2.34 -15.09
N SER A 36 13.20 1.31 -15.32
CA SER A 36 14.64 1.47 -15.55
C SER A 36 14.92 2.22 -16.86
N GLU A 37 14.21 1.88 -17.95
CA GLU A 37 14.39 2.53 -19.25
C GLU A 37 13.98 4.00 -19.22
N THR A 38 12.79 4.30 -18.67
CA THR A 38 12.29 5.68 -18.60
C THR A 38 13.12 6.54 -17.66
N THR A 39 13.62 5.97 -16.55
CA THR A 39 14.55 6.65 -15.65
C THR A 39 15.83 7.06 -16.38
N LYS A 40 16.46 6.15 -17.13
CA LYS A 40 17.67 6.44 -17.89
C LYS A 40 17.45 7.56 -18.91
N ARG A 41 16.31 7.55 -19.62
CA ARG A 41 15.96 8.58 -20.60
C ARG A 41 15.74 9.97 -19.95
N SER A 42 15.19 9.99 -18.74
CA SER A 42 14.86 11.22 -18.04
C SER A 42 16.01 11.79 -17.21
N LEU A 43 17.09 11.02 -17.00
CA LEU A 43 18.15 11.35 -16.06
C LEU A 43 18.80 12.72 -16.28
N ALA A 44 18.95 13.15 -17.54
CA ALA A 44 19.54 14.44 -17.89
C ALA A 44 18.55 15.62 -17.78
N THR A 45 17.25 15.35 -17.72
CA THR A 45 16.20 16.38 -17.85
C THR A 45 15.43 16.66 -16.56
N VAL A 46 15.59 15.83 -15.53
CA VAL A 46 14.90 16.01 -14.24
C VAL A 46 15.90 16.25 -13.11
N ASP A 47 15.47 16.94 -12.07
CA ASP A 47 16.28 17.24 -10.89
C ASP A 47 16.28 16.11 -9.87
N GLY A 48 15.27 15.25 -9.88
CA GLY A 48 15.15 14.10 -9.00
C GLY A 48 13.96 13.20 -9.32
N PHE A 49 13.81 12.11 -8.59
CA PHE A 49 12.81 11.07 -8.84
C PHE A 49 12.00 10.73 -7.61
N ILE A 50 10.68 10.54 -7.79
CA ILE A 50 9.79 9.93 -6.80
C ILE A 50 9.24 8.63 -7.39
N PHE A 51 9.57 7.50 -6.78
CA PHE A 51 9.08 6.18 -7.17
C PHE A 51 7.95 5.73 -6.26
N VAL A 52 6.76 5.52 -6.80
CA VAL A 52 5.58 5.07 -6.03
C VAL A 52 5.39 3.56 -6.24
N GLY A 53 5.71 2.77 -5.21
CA GLY A 53 5.60 1.30 -5.28
C GLY A 53 6.52 0.65 -6.31
N SER A 54 7.73 1.21 -6.54
CA SER A 54 8.71 0.75 -7.53
C SER A 54 8.91 -0.76 -7.56
N ARG A 55 9.15 -1.27 -8.77
CA ARG A 55 9.53 -2.67 -9.04
C ARG A 55 11.02 -2.83 -9.36
N MET A 56 11.79 -1.74 -9.46
CA MET A 56 13.25 -1.80 -9.63
C MET A 56 13.91 -2.55 -8.47
N SER A 57 15.08 -3.12 -8.70
CA SER A 57 15.87 -3.74 -7.64
C SER A 57 16.38 -2.69 -6.63
N ASP A 58 16.63 -3.13 -5.38
CA ASP A 58 17.22 -2.26 -4.35
C ASP A 58 18.60 -1.71 -4.79
N ALA A 59 19.38 -2.53 -5.49
CA ALA A 59 20.67 -2.10 -6.05
C ALA A 59 20.50 -1.00 -7.10
N GLY A 60 19.49 -1.12 -7.99
CA GLY A 60 19.16 -0.12 -9.00
C GLY A 60 18.75 1.21 -8.39
N LEU A 61 17.87 1.17 -7.37
CA LEU A 61 17.42 2.39 -6.66
C LEU A 61 18.57 3.05 -5.89
N ARG A 62 19.45 2.27 -5.22
CA ARG A 62 20.66 2.82 -4.56
C ARG A 62 21.63 3.43 -5.54
N HIS A 63 21.87 2.76 -6.68
CA HIS A 63 22.75 3.30 -7.72
C HIS A 63 22.22 4.64 -8.23
N LEU A 64 20.92 4.73 -8.51
CA LEU A 64 20.28 5.98 -8.94
C LEU A 64 20.37 7.06 -7.87
N ALA A 65 20.17 6.72 -6.60
CA ALA A 65 20.25 7.65 -5.48
C ALA A 65 21.67 8.23 -5.30
N GLY A 66 22.71 7.54 -5.76
CA GLY A 66 24.08 8.06 -5.84
C GLY A 66 24.32 9.04 -7.01
N ILE A 67 23.37 9.16 -7.95
CA ILE A 67 23.50 10.03 -9.13
C ILE A 67 22.57 11.25 -9.01
N LYS A 68 21.34 11.04 -8.55
CA LYS A 68 20.28 12.05 -8.43
C LYS A 68 19.51 11.86 -7.12
N PRO A 69 18.89 12.91 -6.56
CA PRO A 69 17.92 12.78 -5.47
C PRO A 69 16.80 11.79 -5.80
N VAL A 70 16.57 10.83 -4.91
CA VAL A 70 15.54 9.78 -5.05
C VAL A 70 14.73 9.66 -3.78
N MET A 71 13.40 9.64 -3.94
CA MET A 71 12.44 9.26 -2.90
C MET A 71 11.65 8.04 -3.33
N THR A 72 11.45 7.12 -2.40
CA THR A 72 10.52 5.99 -2.59
C THR A 72 9.26 6.19 -1.74
N VAL A 73 8.10 5.90 -2.32
CA VAL A 73 6.79 5.90 -1.66
C VAL A 73 6.25 4.48 -1.63
N ASN A 74 5.71 4.06 -0.51
CA ASN A 74 5.20 2.69 -0.30
C ASN A 74 6.28 1.59 -0.44
N ARG A 75 7.54 1.94 -0.34
CA ARG A 75 8.64 0.99 -0.33
C ARG A 75 9.82 1.58 0.42
N LYS A 76 10.43 0.77 1.30
CA LYS A 76 11.68 1.11 1.99
C LYS A 76 12.83 0.38 1.32
N VAL A 77 13.89 1.12 1.02
CA VAL A 77 15.14 0.59 0.47
C VAL A 77 16.29 1.12 1.32
N PRO A 78 17.10 0.27 1.96
CA PRO A 78 18.23 0.72 2.76
C PRO A 78 19.16 1.62 1.94
N GLY A 79 19.46 2.81 2.43
CA GLY A 79 20.31 3.79 1.74
C GLY A 79 19.55 4.71 0.76
N VAL A 80 18.23 4.65 0.70
CA VAL A 80 17.36 5.54 -0.12
C VAL A 80 16.29 6.15 0.77
N SER A 81 16.06 7.44 0.64
CA SER A 81 14.99 8.14 1.37
C SER A 81 13.61 7.58 1.01
N SER A 82 12.76 7.44 2.00
CA SER A 82 11.45 6.78 1.82
C SER A 82 10.35 7.38 2.66
N VAL A 83 9.11 7.27 2.18
CA VAL A 83 7.90 7.49 2.97
C VAL A 83 6.97 6.27 2.87
N THR A 84 6.55 5.77 4.02
CA THR A 84 5.70 4.57 4.12
C THR A 84 4.54 4.81 5.09
N PRO A 85 3.40 4.10 4.95
CA PRO A 85 2.35 4.14 5.94
C PRO A 85 2.72 3.29 7.17
N ALA A 86 2.21 3.64 8.35
CA ALA A 86 2.29 2.87 9.59
C ALA A 86 1.39 1.61 9.51
N SER A 87 1.67 0.72 8.57
CA SER A 87 0.79 -0.42 8.23
C SER A 87 0.59 -1.40 9.38
N ASP A 88 1.58 -1.58 10.25
CA ASP A 88 1.54 -2.46 11.42
C ASP A 88 0.53 -1.96 12.47
N GLU A 89 0.45 -0.65 12.70
CA GLU A 89 -0.54 -0.05 13.60
C GLU A 89 -1.96 -0.31 13.09
N GLY A 90 -2.26 0.08 11.86
CA GLY A 90 -3.60 -0.09 11.29
C GLY A 90 -4.05 -1.53 11.15
N LEU A 91 -3.14 -2.46 10.82
CA LEU A 91 -3.45 -3.89 10.79
C LEU A 91 -3.58 -4.48 12.20
N GLY A 92 -2.83 -3.95 13.18
CA GLY A 92 -2.99 -4.29 14.58
C GLY A 92 -4.37 -3.91 15.11
N ASP A 93 -4.86 -2.71 14.78
CA ASP A 93 -6.20 -2.26 15.14
C ASP A 93 -7.29 -3.11 14.48
N ALA A 94 -7.11 -3.44 13.19
CA ALA A 94 -8.01 -4.31 12.45
C ALA A 94 -8.10 -5.71 13.07
N LEU A 95 -6.97 -6.34 13.45
CA LEU A 95 -6.96 -7.63 14.14
C LEU A 95 -7.60 -7.54 15.53
N THR A 96 -7.33 -6.46 16.28
CA THR A 96 -7.93 -6.24 17.61
C THR A 96 -9.44 -6.14 17.50
N HIS A 97 -9.96 -5.45 16.49
CA HIS A 97 -11.40 -5.36 16.22
C HIS A 97 -11.99 -6.74 15.92
N LEU A 98 -11.39 -7.51 14.99
CA LEU A 98 -11.85 -8.85 14.65
C LEU A 98 -11.85 -9.82 15.84
N VAL A 99 -10.83 -9.78 16.69
CA VAL A 99 -10.76 -10.57 17.92
C VAL A 99 -11.85 -10.15 18.90
N GLY A 100 -12.13 -8.83 19.01
CA GLY A 100 -13.22 -8.29 19.81
C GLY A 100 -14.59 -8.82 19.39
N ASP A 101 -14.79 -9.04 18.09
CA ASP A 101 -16.00 -9.63 17.50
C ASP A 101 -16.02 -11.17 17.53
N GLY A 102 -15.07 -11.79 18.25
CA GLY A 102 -14.99 -13.25 18.40
C GLY A 102 -14.43 -13.99 17.19
N ARG A 103 -13.79 -13.28 16.24
CA ARG A 103 -13.13 -13.91 15.08
C ARG A 103 -11.77 -14.47 15.47
N SER A 104 -11.57 -15.77 15.29
CA SER A 104 -10.34 -16.47 15.68
C SER A 104 -9.49 -16.95 14.50
N THR A 105 -10.03 -16.88 13.28
CA THR A 105 -9.32 -17.29 12.05
C THR A 105 -9.44 -16.21 10.99
N VAL A 106 -8.31 -15.81 10.39
CA VAL A 106 -8.23 -14.73 9.40
C VAL A 106 -7.46 -15.22 8.19
N THR A 107 -7.98 -14.97 6.99
CA THR A 107 -7.20 -15.11 5.75
C THR A 107 -6.73 -13.75 5.26
N TYR A 108 -5.43 -13.59 5.09
CA TYR A 108 -4.84 -12.46 4.38
C TYR A 108 -4.80 -12.75 2.88
N LEU A 109 -5.56 -11.99 2.10
CA LEU A 109 -5.49 -12.03 0.63
C LEU A 109 -4.30 -11.21 0.17
N ALA A 110 -3.17 -11.88 -0.04
CA ALA A 110 -1.88 -11.25 -0.31
C ALA A 110 -1.82 -10.70 -1.74
N GLY A 111 -1.33 -9.48 -1.89
CA GLY A 111 -1.07 -8.85 -3.18
C GLY A 111 0.12 -9.48 -3.94
N PRO A 112 0.57 -8.83 -5.04
CA PRO A 112 1.67 -9.33 -5.85
C PRO A 112 2.93 -9.60 -5.01
N THR A 113 3.63 -10.69 -5.30
CA THR A 113 4.87 -11.07 -4.59
C THR A 113 5.99 -10.04 -4.76
N ALA A 114 6.02 -9.34 -5.89
CA ALA A 114 6.94 -8.23 -6.14
C ALA A 114 6.59 -6.94 -5.36
N SER A 115 5.43 -6.89 -4.67
CA SER A 115 5.05 -5.75 -3.85
C SER A 115 5.70 -5.81 -2.47
N TRP A 116 6.59 -4.85 -2.18
CA TRP A 116 7.18 -4.70 -0.84
C TRP A 116 6.10 -4.57 0.25
N GLN A 117 5.05 -3.79 -0.01
CA GLN A 117 3.93 -3.61 0.92
C GLN A 117 3.18 -4.92 1.22
N SER A 118 3.03 -5.82 0.24
CA SER A 118 2.39 -7.11 0.47
C SER A 118 3.15 -7.93 1.52
N GLY A 119 4.48 -7.96 1.41
CA GLY A 119 5.34 -8.64 2.38
C GLY A 119 5.33 -7.98 3.77
N VAL A 120 5.32 -6.65 3.85
CA VAL A 120 5.21 -5.92 5.13
C VAL A 120 3.91 -6.23 5.81
N ARG A 121 2.76 -6.08 5.14
CA ARG A 121 1.43 -6.33 5.70
C ARG A 121 1.30 -7.77 6.20
N TRP A 122 1.81 -8.74 5.44
CA TRP A 122 1.84 -10.13 5.88
C TRP A 122 2.63 -10.34 7.18
N ARG A 123 3.87 -9.80 7.24
CA ARG A 123 4.70 -9.91 8.46
C ARG A 123 4.04 -9.25 9.66
N SER A 124 3.48 -8.05 9.50
CA SER A 124 2.76 -7.34 10.56
C SER A 124 1.60 -8.17 11.12
N LEU A 125 0.77 -8.75 10.25
CA LEU A 125 -0.34 -9.61 10.66
C LEU A 125 0.15 -10.86 11.40
N LEU A 126 1.19 -11.52 10.89
CA LEU A 126 1.73 -12.74 11.47
C LEU A 126 2.37 -12.48 12.86
N GLU A 127 3.13 -11.40 12.98
CA GLU A 127 3.77 -11.00 14.24
C GLU A 127 2.72 -10.62 15.29
N ARG A 128 1.69 -9.88 14.89
CA ARG A 128 0.60 -9.49 15.77
C ARG A 128 -0.19 -10.71 16.24
N ALA A 129 -0.57 -11.60 15.33
CA ALA A 129 -1.28 -12.83 15.67
C ALA A 129 -0.49 -13.72 16.64
N ARG A 130 0.83 -13.86 16.42
CA ARG A 130 1.71 -14.62 17.34
C ARG A 130 1.81 -13.98 18.72
N ARG A 131 1.90 -12.65 18.80
CA ARG A 131 1.98 -11.93 20.07
C ARG A 131 0.71 -12.07 20.88
N ASP A 132 -0.45 -11.92 20.23
CA ASP A 132 -1.75 -11.92 20.91
C ASP A 132 -2.26 -13.33 21.21
N GLY A 133 -1.86 -14.35 20.44
CA GLY A 133 -2.20 -15.77 20.62
C GLY A 133 -3.68 -16.10 20.48
N LYS A 134 -4.53 -15.15 20.08
CA LYS A 134 -5.99 -15.27 20.02
C LYS A 134 -6.53 -15.51 18.62
N VAL A 135 -5.70 -15.32 17.59
CA VAL A 135 -6.10 -15.44 16.20
C VAL A 135 -5.06 -16.19 15.39
N THR A 136 -5.52 -17.06 14.49
CA THR A 136 -4.67 -17.73 13.51
C THR A 136 -4.81 -17.02 12.17
N VAL A 137 -3.68 -16.66 11.53
CA VAL A 137 -3.67 -15.98 10.24
C VAL A 137 -3.12 -16.91 9.16
N HIS A 138 -3.86 -17.05 8.08
CA HIS A 138 -3.47 -17.78 6.88
C HIS A 138 -3.22 -16.81 5.72
N GLN A 139 -2.32 -17.15 4.81
CA GLN A 139 -2.06 -16.37 3.61
C GLN A 139 -2.65 -17.07 2.39
N LEU A 140 -3.37 -16.32 1.56
CA LEU A 140 -3.86 -16.77 0.28
C LEU A 140 -3.36 -15.81 -0.81
N ALA A 141 -2.69 -16.33 -1.82
CA ALA A 141 -2.15 -15.51 -2.90
C ALA A 141 -3.27 -14.90 -3.76
N CYS A 142 -3.20 -13.58 -3.97
CA CYS A 142 -4.05 -12.83 -4.89
C CYS A 142 -3.17 -11.90 -5.74
N PRO A 143 -2.44 -12.43 -6.73
CA PRO A 143 -1.40 -11.70 -7.46
C PRO A 143 -1.94 -10.53 -8.29
N THR A 144 -3.25 -10.52 -8.58
CA THR A 144 -3.90 -9.44 -9.33
C THR A 144 -4.63 -8.51 -8.35
N PRO A 145 -4.10 -7.31 -8.03
CA PRO A 145 -4.64 -6.44 -6.99
C PRO A 145 -5.84 -5.61 -7.46
N THR A 146 -6.85 -6.27 -8.03
CA THR A 146 -8.04 -5.70 -8.66
C THR A 146 -9.33 -6.37 -8.14
N ILE A 147 -10.49 -5.80 -8.47
CA ILE A 147 -11.81 -6.41 -8.21
C ILE A 147 -11.87 -7.82 -8.78
N ARG A 148 -11.36 -8.04 -10.00
CA ARG A 148 -11.35 -9.37 -10.64
C ARG A 148 -10.49 -10.37 -9.84
N GLY A 149 -9.34 -9.92 -9.33
CA GLY A 149 -8.49 -10.75 -8.46
C GLY A 149 -9.21 -11.15 -7.17
N GLY A 150 -9.94 -10.22 -6.54
CA GLY A 150 -10.74 -10.49 -5.36
C GLY A 150 -11.87 -11.52 -5.60
N ILE A 151 -12.53 -11.46 -6.77
CA ILE A 151 -13.51 -12.46 -7.18
C ILE A 151 -12.88 -13.86 -7.25
N GLY A 152 -11.70 -13.99 -7.88
CA GLY A 152 -10.97 -15.26 -7.95
C GLY A 152 -10.46 -15.74 -6.58
N ALA A 153 -10.03 -14.82 -5.74
CA ALA A 153 -9.59 -15.13 -4.38
C ALA A 153 -10.70 -15.74 -3.52
N PHE A 154 -11.93 -15.29 -3.67
CA PHE A 154 -13.09 -15.92 -3.00
C PHE A 154 -13.26 -17.37 -3.43
N ASP A 155 -13.17 -17.69 -4.72
CA ASP A 155 -13.37 -19.05 -5.21
C ASP A 155 -12.28 -20.00 -4.65
N MET A 156 -11.05 -19.53 -4.40
CA MET A 156 -9.99 -20.26 -3.73
C MET A 156 -10.21 -20.35 -2.20
N TRP A 157 -10.60 -19.25 -1.56
CA TRP A 157 -10.84 -19.18 -0.11
C TRP A 157 -11.93 -20.16 0.34
N ARG A 158 -12.93 -20.45 -0.49
CA ARG A 158 -14.01 -21.39 -0.19
C ARG A 158 -13.55 -22.80 0.12
N ALA A 159 -12.36 -23.21 -0.28
CA ALA A 159 -11.82 -24.54 0.04
C ALA A 159 -11.43 -24.64 1.53
N HIS A 160 -11.00 -23.52 2.13
CA HIS A 160 -10.60 -23.44 3.53
C HIS A 160 -11.08 -22.09 4.12
N PRO A 161 -12.39 -21.97 4.40
CA PRO A 161 -12.95 -20.70 4.83
C PRO A 161 -12.51 -20.35 6.25
N THR A 162 -12.32 -19.04 6.50
CA THR A 162 -12.01 -18.44 7.79
C THR A 162 -13.11 -17.50 8.23
N SER A 163 -13.17 -17.16 9.53
CA SER A 163 -14.19 -16.26 10.07
C SER A 163 -14.04 -14.80 9.62
N ALA A 164 -12.85 -14.42 9.13
CA ALA A 164 -12.60 -13.09 8.58
C ALA A 164 -11.55 -13.13 7.45
N VAL A 165 -11.58 -12.08 6.64
CA VAL A 165 -10.64 -11.82 5.55
C VAL A 165 -10.07 -10.41 5.69
N ILE A 166 -8.76 -10.26 5.62
CA ILE A 166 -8.07 -8.99 5.45
C ILE A 166 -7.44 -8.98 4.06
N ALA A 167 -7.81 -8.02 3.22
CA ALA A 167 -7.30 -7.94 1.86
C ALA A 167 -6.09 -7.00 1.76
N TYR A 168 -5.19 -7.30 0.82
CA TYR A 168 -4.06 -6.44 0.48
C TYR A 168 -4.50 -5.00 0.14
N ASN A 169 -5.62 -4.82 -0.56
CA ASN A 169 -6.21 -3.52 -0.85
C ASN A 169 -7.74 -3.61 -0.94
N ASP A 170 -8.39 -2.44 -0.98
CA ASP A 170 -9.86 -2.34 -1.05
C ASP A 170 -10.45 -2.93 -2.33
N LEU A 171 -9.74 -2.86 -3.46
CA LEU A 171 -10.25 -3.45 -4.71
C LEU A 171 -10.37 -4.97 -4.61
N ILE A 172 -9.40 -5.64 -4.00
CA ILE A 172 -9.49 -7.08 -3.71
C ILE A 172 -10.65 -7.35 -2.74
N ALA A 173 -10.76 -6.57 -1.66
CA ALA A 173 -11.83 -6.71 -0.67
C ALA A 173 -13.21 -6.60 -1.31
N ILE A 174 -13.43 -5.56 -2.12
CA ILE A 174 -14.70 -5.32 -2.83
C ILE A 174 -15.02 -6.49 -3.79
N GLY A 175 -14.02 -6.97 -4.52
CA GLY A 175 -14.17 -8.12 -5.41
C GLY A 175 -14.59 -9.39 -4.66
N PHE A 176 -13.91 -9.67 -3.53
CA PHE A 176 -14.22 -10.79 -2.64
C PHE A 176 -15.64 -10.67 -2.08
N MET A 177 -16.02 -9.52 -1.49
CA MET A 177 -17.35 -9.27 -0.95
C MET A 177 -18.43 -9.49 -1.98
N ARG A 178 -18.27 -8.91 -3.17
CA ARG A 178 -19.23 -9.07 -4.28
C ARG A 178 -19.45 -10.53 -4.62
N ARG A 179 -18.39 -11.33 -4.69
CA ARG A 179 -18.48 -12.76 -5.02
C ARG A 179 -19.06 -13.57 -3.87
N ALA A 180 -18.71 -13.26 -2.62
CA ALA A 180 -19.25 -13.91 -1.42
C ALA A 180 -20.76 -13.72 -1.35
N MET A 181 -21.26 -12.48 -1.48
CA MET A 181 -22.68 -12.18 -1.46
C MET A 181 -23.45 -12.83 -2.62
N ALA A 182 -22.86 -12.86 -3.83
CA ALA A 182 -23.43 -13.55 -4.97
C ALA A 182 -23.54 -15.08 -4.78
N ARG A 183 -22.84 -15.63 -3.78
CA ARG A 183 -22.90 -17.03 -3.35
C ARG A 183 -23.72 -17.24 -2.06
N GLY A 184 -24.45 -16.21 -1.64
CA GLY A 184 -25.38 -16.26 -0.50
C GLY A 184 -24.75 -16.05 0.87
N LEU A 185 -23.44 -15.68 0.97
CA LEU A 185 -22.85 -15.36 2.25
C LEU A 185 -23.24 -13.96 2.70
N ARG A 186 -23.49 -13.80 3.99
CA ARG A 186 -23.82 -12.53 4.64
C ARG A 186 -22.54 -11.93 5.22
N ILE A 187 -22.24 -10.71 4.84
CA ILE A 187 -21.12 -9.95 5.39
C ILE A 187 -21.67 -8.92 6.38
N PRO A 188 -21.16 -8.82 7.61
CA PRO A 188 -20.03 -9.55 8.20
C PRO A 188 -20.38 -10.88 8.88
N HIS A 189 -21.63 -11.31 8.92
CA HIS A 189 -22.10 -12.43 9.75
C HIS A 189 -21.35 -13.73 9.47
N ASP A 190 -21.33 -14.17 8.21
CA ASP A 190 -20.71 -15.44 7.81
C ASP A 190 -19.19 -15.28 7.61
N VAL A 191 -18.73 -14.10 7.16
CA VAL A 191 -17.33 -13.71 7.04
C VAL A 191 -17.19 -12.19 7.14
N ALA A 192 -16.36 -11.71 8.06
CA ALA A 192 -15.98 -10.29 8.12
C ALA A 192 -14.92 -9.99 7.04
N VAL A 193 -14.98 -8.79 6.44
CA VAL A 193 -14.03 -8.39 5.39
C VAL A 193 -13.46 -7.02 5.69
N ILE A 194 -12.14 -6.93 5.73
CA ILE A 194 -11.40 -5.69 5.93
C ILE A 194 -10.51 -5.43 4.73
N GLY A 195 -10.53 -4.19 4.23
CA GLY A 195 -9.67 -3.69 3.17
C GLY A 195 -8.43 -2.95 3.68
N PHE A 196 -7.74 -2.32 2.76
CA PHE A 196 -6.63 -1.41 3.00
C PHE A 196 -6.61 -0.35 1.91
N ASP A 197 -6.41 0.90 2.27
CA ASP A 197 -6.25 2.15 1.51
C ASP A 197 -7.34 3.19 1.77
N ASP A 198 -8.58 2.80 2.04
CA ASP A 198 -9.80 3.63 2.13
C ASP A 198 -10.05 4.44 0.85
N ILE A 199 -10.16 3.71 -0.27
CA ILE A 199 -10.51 4.35 -1.55
C ILE A 199 -11.96 4.88 -1.52
N PRO A 200 -12.33 5.86 -2.37
CA PRO A 200 -13.68 6.45 -2.36
C PRO A 200 -14.83 5.43 -2.48
N PHE A 201 -14.60 4.31 -3.14
CA PHE A 201 -15.61 3.26 -3.31
C PHE A 201 -15.88 2.48 -2.02
N SER A 202 -14.97 2.47 -1.06
CA SER A 202 -15.07 1.65 0.16
C SER A 202 -16.28 2.02 1.01
N ALA A 203 -16.65 3.30 1.05
CA ALA A 203 -17.84 3.78 1.74
C ALA A 203 -19.13 3.67 0.90
N LEU A 204 -19.03 3.41 -0.40
CA LEU A 204 -20.17 3.42 -1.32
C LEU A 204 -20.69 2.01 -1.67
N VAL A 205 -19.91 0.96 -1.40
CA VAL A 205 -20.37 -0.43 -1.56
C VAL A 205 -21.31 -0.80 -0.41
N SER A 206 -22.16 -1.82 -0.63
CA SER A 206 -23.05 -2.34 0.41
C SER A 206 -22.80 -3.84 0.60
N PRO A 207 -22.46 -4.25 1.85
CA PRO A 207 -22.20 -3.42 3.03
C PRO A 207 -20.96 -2.53 2.83
N ALA A 208 -20.91 -1.36 3.53
CA ALA A 208 -19.79 -0.45 3.45
C ALA A 208 -18.50 -1.10 4.01
N LEU A 209 -17.37 -0.95 3.30
CA LEU A 209 -16.13 -1.67 3.58
C LEU A 209 -15.36 -1.05 4.75
N SER A 210 -15.14 -1.82 5.81
CA SER A 210 -14.14 -1.54 6.86
C SER A 210 -12.74 -1.64 6.28
N THR A 211 -11.86 -0.68 6.57
CA THR A 211 -10.55 -0.60 5.90
C THR A 211 -9.54 0.20 6.70
N VAL A 212 -8.26 -0.03 6.46
CA VAL A 212 -7.18 0.80 6.98
C VAL A 212 -6.99 2.01 6.06
N ARG A 213 -7.29 3.21 6.58
CA ARG A 213 -7.14 4.47 5.83
C ARG A 213 -5.68 4.92 5.83
N VAL A 214 -5.16 5.17 4.64
CA VAL A 214 -3.86 5.79 4.40
C VAL A 214 -4.07 7.17 3.78
N ASN A 215 -3.46 8.21 4.37
CA ASN A 215 -3.48 9.53 3.76
C ASN A 215 -2.48 9.61 2.59
N GLN A 216 -2.90 9.10 1.44
CA GLN A 216 -2.08 9.03 0.22
C GLN A 216 -1.66 10.42 -0.28
N PHE A 217 -2.53 11.42 -0.14
CA PHE A 217 -2.19 12.80 -0.48
C PHE A 217 -1.02 13.31 0.37
N GLN A 218 -1.07 13.09 1.68
CA GLN A 218 0.00 13.48 2.59
C GLN A 218 1.31 12.74 2.29
N MET A 219 1.25 11.46 1.93
CA MET A 219 2.43 10.72 1.49
C MET A 219 3.11 11.38 0.28
N GLY A 220 2.31 11.84 -0.69
CA GLY A 220 2.82 12.59 -1.84
C GLY A 220 3.45 13.93 -1.46
N VAL A 221 2.82 14.68 -0.53
CA VAL A 221 3.35 15.95 -0.02
C VAL A 221 4.67 15.74 0.71
N VAL A 222 4.76 14.74 1.60
CA VAL A 222 6.00 14.42 2.33
C VAL A 222 7.10 14.03 1.34
N ALA A 223 6.79 13.15 0.38
CA ALA A 223 7.77 12.68 -0.59
C ALA A 223 8.36 13.84 -1.42
N VAL A 224 7.52 14.75 -1.94
CA VAL A 224 8.01 15.85 -2.76
C VAL A 224 8.80 16.87 -1.93
N ASN A 225 8.34 17.21 -0.73
CA ASN A 225 9.06 18.15 0.13
C ASN A 225 10.46 17.62 0.47
N ARG A 226 10.57 16.33 0.84
CA ARG A 226 11.87 15.69 1.08
C ARG A 226 12.76 15.66 -0.15
N LEU A 227 12.19 15.36 -1.33
CA LEU A 227 12.94 15.39 -2.58
C LEU A 227 13.48 16.79 -2.88
N LEU A 228 12.65 17.84 -2.72
CA LEU A 228 13.06 19.21 -2.97
C LEU A 228 14.13 19.69 -1.98
N ASP A 229 14.03 19.32 -0.70
CA ASP A 229 15.12 19.56 0.27
C ASP A 229 16.44 18.95 -0.22
N MET A 230 16.40 17.75 -0.81
CA MET A 230 17.58 17.10 -1.39
C MET A 230 18.12 17.81 -2.63
N VAL A 231 17.24 18.32 -3.49
CA VAL A 231 17.62 19.07 -4.71
C VAL A 231 18.25 20.41 -4.37
N GLU A 232 17.64 21.14 -3.42
CA GLU A 232 18.03 22.52 -3.11
C GLU A 232 19.27 22.59 -2.19
N LYS A 233 19.54 21.54 -1.41
CA LYS A 233 20.64 21.51 -0.42
C LYS A 233 21.58 20.32 -0.64
N PRO A 234 22.24 20.22 -1.82
CA PRO A 234 23.02 19.02 -2.16
C PRO A 234 24.19 18.77 -1.19
N ASN A 235 24.81 19.82 -0.64
CA ASN A 235 25.93 19.69 0.30
C ASN A 235 25.54 19.20 1.71
N HIS A 236 24.26 19.23 2.05
CA HIS A 236 23.76 18.65 3.31
C HIS A 236 23.53 17.13 3.20
N HIS A 237 23.32 16.59 1.98
CA HIS A 237 22.97 15.19 1.77
C HIS A 237 24.16 14.22 1.86
N GLU A 238 25.37 14.65 1.51
CA GLU A 238 26.58 13.84 1.71
C GLU A 238 26.85 13.55 3.19
N ARG A 239 26.17 14.26 4.12
CA ARG A 239 26.34 14.14 5.58
C ARG A 239 25.11 13.64 6.34
N GLN A 240 23.95 13.52 5.69
CA GLN A 240 22.73 13.06 6.35
C GLN A 240 22.35 11.64 5.90
N SER A 241 22.02 10.79 6.87
CA SER A 241 21.41 9.49 6.58
C SER A 241 20.09 9.68 5.81
N PRO A 242 19.77 8.76 4.88
CA PRO A 242 18.48 8.78 4.19
C PRO A 242 17.30 8.90 5.15
N SER A 243 16.33 9.75 4.82
CA SER A 243 15.13 9.92 5.65
C SER A 243 14.19 8.74 5.51
N GLU A 244 13.61 8.31 6.64
CA GLU A 244 12.58 7.30 6.68
C GLU A 244 11.34 7.91 7.33
N ASP A 245 10.46 8.47 6.50
CA ASP A 245 9.24 9.10 6.99
C ASP A 245 8.11 8.06 7.06
N VAL A 246 7.37 8.07 8.18
CA VAL A 246 6.21 7.21 8.39
C VAL A 246 4.96 8.07 8.52
N VAL A 247 3.96 7.82 7.69
CA VAL A 247 2.68 8.53 7.74
C VAL A 247 1.69 7.70 8.56
N PRO A 248 1.05 8.29 9.58
CA PRO A 248 0.02 7.62 10.38
C PRO A 248 -1.12 7.10 9.53
N VAL A 249 -1.72 6.00 9.98
CA VAL A 249 -2.92 5.40 9.40
C VAL A 249 -4.03 5.36 10.44
N SER A 250 -5.24 5.03 10.02
CA SER A 250 -6.37 4.81 10.94
C SER A 250 -7.23 3.66 10.46
N PHE A 251 -7.71 2.82 11.37
CA PHE A 251 -8.67 1.79 11.04
C PHE A 251 -10.09 2.39 11.02
N MET A 252 -10.78 2.25 9.91
CA MET A 252 -12.13 2.73 9.67
C MET A 252 -13.10 1.57 9.78
N VAL A 253 -13.80 1.47 10.90
CA VAL A 253 -14.87 0.48 11.10
C VAL A 253 -16.09 0.93 10.32
N ARG A 254 -16.65 0.01 9.52
CA ARG A 254 -17.92 0.15 8.79
C ARG A 254 -18.72 -1.14 8.91
N GLU A 255 -19.57 -1.44 7.92
CA GLU A 255 -20.54 -2.54 7.99
C GLU A 255 -19.94 -3.92 7.67
N SER A 256 -18.78 -4.00 7.03
CA SER A 256 -18.22 -5.26 6.53
C SER A 256 -17.32 -6.01 7.54
N GLY A 257 -17.00 -5.39 8.65
CA GLY A 257 -16.09 -5.98 9.65
C GLY A 257 -16.27 -5.44 11.03
#